data_fae05e11a2985c3d958c18d4399fc2a2
#
_entry.id   fae05e11a2985c3d958c18d4399fc2a2
#
_cell.length_a   1.000
_cell.length_b   1.000
_cell.length_c   1.000
_cell.angle_alpha   90.00
_cell.angle_beta   90.00
_cell.angle_gamma   90.00
#
_symmetry.space_group_name_H-M   'P 1'
#
loop_
_entity.id
_entity.type
_entity.pdbx_description
1 polymer ?
#
loop_
_entity_poly.entity_id
_entity_poly.type
_entity_poly.pdbx_seq_one_letter_code
_entity_poly.pdbx_strand_id
1 'polypeptide(L)'
;MKIRAAITAIALTLLALNVPQVQAATSSLTLSLRQTPSATESVVTFYGTIKPARSGLSVKIQGNSSGEWKTTRFVTKTTKAGTWKIVAVATSFDIPIKYRAQVNVGGKVSNSPIKTITIKKLPQISTTDPALVVESFGPGGRIHGADVSRWQHPNDKPIDFSVAYASGLRFVMIKASDTRDEADALALKYLIMDHAAAQAAGLYTGFYHYAILPDVSDSAGIIRDATAQAQKVLWRLAAIGGYTEKDLPYALDLENKCVRVSSSGACQKYASRAAVTLWAETFLGLLKEKTGRTPILYSYSNFLESSMNKSAKLAQYPLWLAQYAIDPFNPINQPGIKAGGCYVHSWTGANCDSQWTIWQYTSCGIAPKYGVPGTRLDLNIFRGSASDFLNLSKGSWAPALVD
;
A
#
# COMPACT_ATOMS: atom_id res chain seq x y z
N MET A 1 41.21 24.30 101.18
CA MET A 1 40.48 24.93 100.11
C MET A 1 40.25 23.88 98.98
N LYS A 2 39.07 23.34 98.87
CA LYS A 2 38.77 22.26 97.89
C LYS A 2 37.92 22.87 96.79
N ILE A 3 38.46 22.91 95.58
CA ILE A 3 37.77 23.38 94.36
C ILE A 3 37.12 22.15 93.70
N ARG A 4 35.80 22.15 93.60
CA ARG A 4 35.03 21.12 92.93
C ARG A 4 34.90 21.54 91.45
N ALA A 5 35.38 20.72 90.55
CA ALA A 5 35.15 20.85 89.12
C ALA A 5 33.82 20.20 88.79
N ALA A 6 32.90 21.00 88.16
CA ALA A 6 31.65 20.51 87.59
C ALA A 6 31.89 20.05 86.16
N ILE A 7 31.58 18.80 85.89
CA ILE A 7 31.61 18.23 84.54
C ILE A 7 30.20 18.39 83.89
N THR A 8 30.05 19.24 82.91
CA THR A 8 28.82 19.39 82.14
C THR A 8 28.82 18.34 81.01
N ALA A 9 27.94 17.37 81.11
CA ALA A 9 27.72 16.39 80.00
C ALA A 9 26.85 17.02 78.91
N ILE A 10 27.39 17.19 77.68
CA ILE A 10 26.64 17.57 76.52
C ILE A 10 26.08 16.29 75.88
N ALA A 11 24.74 16.15 75.94
CA ALA A 11 24.04 15.06 75.29
C ALA A 11 23.92 15.42 73.78
N LEU A 12 24.67 14.70 72.92
CA LEU A 12 24.53 14.79 71.44
C LEU A 12 23.29 13.97 71.04
N THR A 13 22.18 14.62 70.72
CA THR A 13 21.01 14.02 70.11
C THR A 13 21.29 13.78 68.59
N LEU A 14 21.57 12.54 68.22
CA LEU A 14 21.61 12.13 66.79
C LEU A 14 20.20 12.19 66.22
N LEU A 15 19.90 13.21 65.42
CA LEU A 15 18.74 13.20 64.52
C LEU A 15 19.04 12.19 63.43
N ALA A 16 18.40 11.03 63.47
CA ALA A 16 18.35 10.12 62.35
C ALA A 16 17.54 10.76 61.21
N LEU A 17 18.23 11.29 60.21
CA LEU A 17 17.62 11.68 58.94
C LEU A 17 17.07 10.42 58.27
N ASN A 18 15.76 10.22 58.36
CA ASN A 18 15.04 9.26 57.52
C ASN A 18 15.10 9.76 56.09
N VAL A 19 16.13 9.35 55.33
CA VAL A 19 16.17 9.50 53.89
C VAL A 19 15.12 8.53 53.33
N PRO A 20 14.06 9.01 52.62
CA PRO A 20 13.11 8.11 52.03
C PRO A 20 13.87 7.23 51.03
N GLN A 21 13.89 5.95 51.25
CA GLN A 21 14.37 5.00 50.23
C GLN A 21 13.46 5.16 49.01
N VAL A 22 13.98 5.82 47.98
CA VAL A 22 13.35 5.85 46.69
C VAL A 22 13.37 4.41 46.18
N GLN A 23 12.28 3.71 46.38
CA GLN A 23 12.07 2.39 45.86
C GLN A 23 12.20 2.48 44.33
N ALA A 24 13.29 1.95 43.78
CA ALA A 24 13.58 1.98 42.38
C ALA A 24 12.39 1.33 41.65
N ALA A 25 11.63 2.14 40.91
CA ALA A 25 10.47 1.69 40.15
C ALA A 25 10.88 0.46 39.31
N THR A 26 10.21 -0.65 39.54
CA THR A 26 10.45 -1.89 38.78
C THR A 26 10.17 -1.65 37.30
N SER A 27 11.20 -1.80 36.48
CA SER A 27 11.04 -1.63 35.04
C SER A 27 10.16 -2.74 34.47
N SER A 28 9.06 -2.36 33.79
CA SER A 28 8.22 -3.32 33.08
C SER A 28 8.57 -3.30 31.58
N LEU A 29 8.86 -4.48 31.05
CA LEU A 29 9.15 -4.69 29.62
C LEU A 29 8.00 -5.46 28.97
N THR A 30 7.50 -4.99 27.83
CA THR A 30 6.47 -5.69 27.05
C THR A 30 7.05 -6.31 25.79
N LEU A 31 6.42 -7.38 25.30
CA LEU A 31 6.69 -8.00 24.00
C LEU A 31 5.38 -8.30 23.31
N SER A 32 5.28 -7.85 22.08
CA SER A 32 4.27 -8.24 21.10
C SER A 32 4.95 -8.85 19.87
N LEU A 33 4.26 -9.77 19.22
CA LEU A 33 4.76 -10.49 18.06
C LEU A 33 3.76 -10.32 16.91
N ARG A 34 4.28 -10.12 15.71
CA ARG A 34 3.50 -10.13 14.48
C ARG A 34 4.26 -10.92 13.43
N GLN A 35 3.60 -11.91 12.83
CA GLN A 35 4.09 -12.59 11.65
C GLN A 35 3.57 -11.83 10.41
N THR A 36 4.46 -11.52 9.50
CA THR A 36 4.11 -11.04 8.17
C THR A 36 4.59 -12.10 7.19
N PRO A 37 3.68 -12.91 6.64
CA PRO A 37 4.07 -13.92 5.67
C PRO A 37 4.52 -13.24 4.37
N SER A 38 5.60 -13.75 3.80
CA SER A 38 6.01 -13.44 2.42
C SER A 38 6.04 -14.73 1.61
N ALA A 39 5.98 -14.64 0.30
CA ALA A 39 5.98 -15.82 -0.58
C ALA A 39 7.25 -16.67 -0.44
N THR A 40 8.37 -16.07 -0.05
CA THR A 40 9.67 -16.72 0.07
C THR A 40 10.16 -16.80 1.51
N GLU A 41 9.72 -15.88 2.38
CA GLU A 41 10.23 -15.75 3.74
C GLU A 41 9.10 -15.34 4.68
N SER A 42 9.05 -15.92 5.86
CA SER A 42 8.18 -15.42 6.93
C SER A 42 8.93 -14.43 7.79
N VAL A 43 8.46 -13.20 7.81
CA VAL A 43 9.04 -12.13 8.62
C VAL A 43 8.30 -12.06 9.95
N VAL A 44 9.04 -12.09 11.05
CA VAL A 44 8.51 -11.88 12.40
C VAL A 44 8.96 -10.53 12.90
N THR A 45 8.01 -9.71 13.26
CA THR A 45 8.27 -8.44 13.93
C THR A 45 8.07 -8.61 15.44
N PHE A 46 9.13 -8.40 16.20
CA PHE A 46 9.12 -8.28 17.65
C PHE A 46 9.05 -6.80 17.99
N TYR A 47 8.13 -6.39 18.85
CA TYR A 47 8.03 -4.99 19.28
C TYR A 47 7.45 -4.87 20.68
N GLY A 48 7.70 -3.74 21.30
CA GLY A 48 7.21 -3.51 22.65
C GLY A 48 7.66 -2.18 23.24
N THR A 49 7.47 -2.07 24.55
CA THR A 49 7.80 -0.86 25.31
C THR A 49 8.50 -1.23 26.60
N ILE A 50 9.28 -0.28 27.13
CA ILE A 50 9.78 -0.31 28.51
C ILE A 50 9.19 0.88 29.29
N LYS A 51 8.75 0.63 30.51
CA LYS A 51 8.29 1.66 31.45
C LYS A 51 9.06 1.56 32.76
N PRO A 52 9.51 2.71 33.32
CA PRO A 52 9.49 4.04 32.72
C PRO A 52 10.31 4.11 31.42
N ALA A 53 9.93 5.03 30.52
CA ALA A 53 10.59 5.17 29.22
C ALA A 53 12.07 5.53 29.39
N ARG A 54 12.95 4.77 28.73
CA ARG A 54 14.41 5.00 28.72
C ARG A 54 14.95 4.75 27.32
N SER A 55 15.75 5.67 26.84
CA SER A 55 16.41 5.57 25.52
C SER A 55 17.71 4.80 25.61
N GLY A 56 18.08 4.13 24.52
CA GLY A 56 19.40 3.52 24.34
C GLY A 56 19.59 2.18 25.06
N LEU A 57 18.61 1.65 25.75
CA LEU A 57 18.69 0.34 26.39
C LEU A 57 18.74 -0.77 25.34
N SER A 58 19.67 -1.69 25.46
CA SER A 58 19.79 -2.85 24.59
C SER A 58 18.73 -3.90 24.93
N VAL A 59 17.78 -4.12 24.00
CA VAL A 59 16.76 -5.16 24.10
C VAL A 59 17.20 -6.36 23.28
N LYS A 60 17.28 -7.52 23.91
CA LYS A 60 17.64 -8.82 23.30
C LYS A 60 16.42 -9.73 23.25
N ILE A 61 16.26 -10.48 22.18
CA ILE A 61 15.22 -11.53 22.10
C ILE A 61 15.82 -12.87 22.50
N GLN A 62 15.14 -13.56 23.38
CA GLN A 62 15.43 -14.95 23.74
C GLN A 62 14.33 -15.86 23.20
N GLY A 63 14.72 -16.98 22.63
CA GLY A 63 13.84 -18.04 22.14
C GLY A 63 14.00 -19.32 22.96
N ASN A 64 12.91 -20.08 23.05
CA ASN A 64 12.90 -21.39 23.69
C ASN A 64 12.02 -22.34 22.84
N SER A 65 12.66 -23.30 22.20
CA SER A 65 12.01 -24.35 21.40
C SER A 65 12.24 -25.75 21.98
N SER A 66 13.21 -25.91 22.92
CA SER A 66 13.67 -27.19 23.40
C SER A 66 13.75 -27.28 24.95
N GLY A 67 13.10 -26.35 25.65
CA GLY A 67 13.15 -26.28 27.13
C GLY A 67 14.14 -25.25 27.67
N GLU A 68 15.15 -24.86 26.89
CA GLU A 68 16.16 -23.90 27.32
C GLU A 68 15.99 -22.52 26.62
N TRP A 69 16.26 -21.45 27.40
CA TRP A 69 16.26 -20.08 26.86
C TRP A 69 17.62 -19.78 26.21
N LYS A 70 17.61 -19.56 24.89
CA LYS A 70 18.79 -19.16 24.11
C LYS A 70 18.64 -17.72 23.65
N THR A 71 19.67 -16.90 23.86
CA THR A 71 19.71 -15.55 23.33
C THR A 71 19.91 -15.63 21.81
N THR A 72 19.01 -15.02 21.07
CA THR A 72 19.09 -14.93 19.60
C THR A 72 20.07 -13.82 19.20
N ARG A 73 20.40 -13.74 17.90
CA ARG A 73 21.18 -12.63 17.34
C ARG A 73 20.39 -11.30 17.26
N PHE A 74 19.11 -11.33 17.60
CA PHE A 74 18.21 -10.19 17.43
C PHE A 74 18.32 -9.23 18.61
N VAL A 75 18.90 -8.06 18.36
CA VAL A 75 19.13 -7.00 19.36
C VAL A 75 18.74 -5.65 18.75
N THR A 76 18.15 -4.79 19.55
CA THR A 76 17.85 -3.40 19.20
C THR A 76 18.01 -2.48 20.38
N LYS A 77 17.89 -1.17 20.17
CA LYS A 77 17.90 -0.17 21.24
C LYS A 77 16.53 0.47 21.39
N THR A 78 16.17 0.81 22.63
CA THR A 78 14.94 1.57 22.91
C THR A 78 15.05 3.01 22.42
N THR A 79 13.93 3.57 21.97
CA THR A 79 13.77 4.99 21.62
C THR A 79 13.62 5.88 22.85
N LYS A 80 13.57 7.20 22.67
CA LYS A 80 13.24 8.17 23.74
C LYS A 80 11.88 7.89 24.38
N ALA A 81 10.90 7.40 23.62
CA ALA A 81 9.58 6.99 24.12
C ALA A 81 9.57 5.62 24.81
N GLY A 82 10.72 4.96 24.93
CA GLY A 82 10.81 3.62 25.49
C GLY A 82 10.29 2.51 24.58
N THR A 83 10.00 2.79 23.31
CA THR A 83 9.57 1.79 22.33
C THR A 83 10.77 1.08 21.71
N TRP A 84 10.56 -0.15 21.23
CA TRP A 84 11.57 -0.90 20.50
C TRP A 84 10.92 -1.81 19.45
N LYS A 85 11.66 -2.12 18.38
CA LYS A 85 11.20 -2.98 17.27
C LYS A 85 12.40 -3.74 16.68
N ILE A 86 12.17 -5.02 16.36
CA ILE A 86 13.11 -5.87 15.62
C ILE A 86 12.32 -6.57 14.53
N VAL A 87 12.86 -6.61 13.33
CA VAL A 87 12.34 -7.40 12.22
C VAL A 87 13.31 -8.52 11.93
N ALA A 88 12.81 -9.75 11.90
CA ALA A 88 13.62 -10.94 11.73
C ALA A 88 12.98 -11.91 10.72
N VAL A 89 13.80 -12.54 9.89
CA VAL A 89 13.36 -13.63 9.01
C VAL A 89 13.32 -14.93 9.84
N ALA A 90 12.20 -15.63 9.76
CA ALA A 90 12.02 -16.90 10.41
C ALA A 90 12.77 -18.02 9.67
N THR A 91 13.46 -18.85 10.42
CA THR A 91 14.17 -20.02 9.88
C THR A 91 13.57 -21.34 10.35
N SER A 92 12.56 -21.30 11.21
CA SER A 92 11.88 -22.46 11.77
C SER A 92 10.38 -22.29 11.61
N PHE A 93 9.71 -23.32 11.11
CA PHE A 93 8.30 -23.31 10.78
C PHE A 93 7.57 -24.47 11.44
N ASP A 94 6.26 -24.28 11.64
CA ASP A 94 5.31 -25.27 12.13
C ASP A 94 5.60 -25.86 13.53
N ILE A 95 6.51 -25.24 14.25
CA ILE A 95 6.81 -25.56 15.65
C ILE A 95 6.50 -24.35 16.54
N PRO A 96 5.89 -24.56 17.72
CA PRO A 96 5.66 -23.48 18.67
C PRO A 96 6.98 -23.06 19.32
N ILE A 97 7.34 -21.80 19.18
CA ILE A 97 8.52 -21.23 19.82
C ILE A 97 8.06 -20.19 20.85
N LYS A 98 8.56 -20.30 22.05
CA LYS A 98 8.36 -19.31 23.12
C LYS A 98 9.42 -18.23 22.99
N TYR A 99 9.00 -16.97 23.03
CA TYR A 99 9.88 -15.81 23.01
C TYR A 99 9.67 -14.92 24.22
N ARG A 100 10.75 -14.28 24.67
CA ARG A 100 10.71 -13.15 25.61
C ARG A 100 11.73 -12.11 25.19
N ALA A 101 11.43 -10.85 25.48
CA ALA A 101 12.39 -9.78 25.40
C ALA A 101 13.13 -9.66 26.73
N GLN A 102 14.40 -9.32 26.68
CA GLN A 102 15.25 -9.10 27.84
C GLN A 102 15.99 -7.77 27.73
N VAL A 103 16.06 -7.05 28.83
CA VAL A 103 16.81 -5.81 28.96
C VAL A 103 17.55 -5.77 30.30
N ASN A 104 18.72 -5.14 30.30
CA ASN A 104 19.45 -4.86 31.58
C ASN A 104 19.28 -3.36 31.89
N VAL A 105 18.78 -3.07 33.07
CA VAL A 105 18.56 -1.72 33.56
C VAL A 105 19.31 -1.54 34.88
N GLY A 106 20.42 -0.83 34.87
CA GLY A 106 21.21 -0.58 36.06
C GLY A 106 21.71 -1.86 36.74
N GLY A 107 22.16 -2.86 35.97
CA GLY A 107 22.66 -4.15 36.47
C GLY A 107 21.57 -5.20 36.75
N LYS A 108 20.27 -4.82 36.75
CA LYS A 108 19.15 -5.74 36.90
C LYS A 108 18.57 -6.17 35.56
N VAL A 109 18.42 -7.48 35.39
CA VAL A 109 17.81 -8.06 34.19
C VAL A 109 16.30 -8.09 34.35
N SER A 110 15.59 -7.49 33.38
CA SER A 110 14.14 -7.54 33.27
C SER A 110 13.74 -8.33 32.02
N ASN A 111 12.78 -9.24 32.18
CA ASN A 111 12.21 -10.02 31.10
C ASN A 111 10.76 -9.61 30.84
N SER A 112 10.33 -9.62 29.57
CA SER A 112 8.93 -9.49 29.23
C SER A 112 8.13 -10.74 29.60
N PRO A 113 6.79 -10.68 29.65
CA PRO A 113 5.96 -11.87 29.57
C PRO A 113 6.32 -12.71 28.35
N ILE A 114 6.15 -14.02 28.48
CA ILE A 114 6.41 -14.99 27.41
C ILE A 114 5.30 -14.88 26.36
N LYS A 115 5.69 -14.89 25.10
CA LYS A 115 4.77 -15.02 23.95
C LYS A 115 5.14 -16.25 23.16
N THR A 116 4.16 -17.09 22.86
CA THR A 116 4.34 -18.25 21.99
C THR A 116 3.81 -17.93 20.60
N ILE A 117 4.56 -18.26 19.58
CA ILE A 117 4.13 -18.17 18.20
C ILE A 117 4.50 -19.46 17.46
N THR A 118 3.58 -19.94 16.65
CA THR A 118 3.87 -20.95 15.62
C THR A 118 3.90 -20.24 14.29
N ILE A 119 5.11 -20.10 13.74
CA ILE A 119 5.29 -19.47 12.44
C ILE A 119 4.87 -20.50 11.39
N LYS A 120 3.83 -20.18 10.66
CA LYS A 120 3.38 -21.01 9.55
C LYS A 120 4.25 -20.74 8.34
N LYS A 121 4.81 -21.80 7.77
CA LYS A 121 5.26 -21.74 6.39
C LYS A 121 3.99 -21.54 5.56
N LEU A 122 3.91 -20.44 4.84
CA LEU A 122 2.83 -20.33 3.86
C LEU A 122 2.94 -21.51 2.92
N PRO A 123 1.83 -22.19 2.58
CA PRO A 123 1.85 -23.10 1.49
C PRO A 123 2.49 -22.36 0.32
N GLN A 124 3.58 -22.89 -0.21
CA GLN A 124 4.05 -22.42 -1.51
C GLN A 124 2.87 -22.64 -2.42
N ILE A 125 2.23 -21.56 -2.83
CA ILE A 125 1.17 -21.64 -3.84
C ILE A 125 1.88 -22.28 -5.00
N SER A 126 1.49 -23.52 -5.30
CA SER A 126 2.05 -24.23 -6.44
C SER A 126 1.81 -23.36 -7.65
N THR A 127 2.87 -22.82 -8.21
CA THR A 127 2.80 -21.97 -9.41
C THR A 127 2.42 -22.77 -10.67
N THR A 128 2.02 -24.03 -10.48
CA THR A 128 1.64 -24.94 -11.57
C THR A 128 0.28 -24.60 -12.18
N ASP A 129 -0.61 -23.92 -11.45
CA ASP A 129 -1.83 -23.36 -12.03
C ASP A 129 -1.96 -21.87 -11.68
N PRO A 130 -1.53 -20.98 -12.58
CA PRO A 130 -1.66 -19.53 -12.36
C PRO A 130 -3.10 -19.07 -12.14
N ALA A 131 -4.11 -19.77 -12.65
CA ALA A 131 -5.51 -19.42 -12.50
C ALA A 131 -5.95 -19.47 -11.02
N LEU A 132 -5.49 -20.45 -10.25
CA LEU A 132 -5.81 -20.57 -8.82
C LEU A 132 -5.25 -19.42 -7.98
N VAL A 133 -4.18 -18.77 -8.45
CA VAL A 133 -3.53 -17.66 -7.72
C VAL A 133 -4.36 -16.38 -7.82
N VAL A 134 -5.13 -16.19 -8.89
CA VAL A 134 -5.92 -14.98 -9.13
C VAL A 134 -7.40 -15.13 -8.80
N GLU A 135 -7.88 -16.35 -8.58
CA GLU A 135 -9.26 -16.54 -8.13
C GLU A 135 -9.52 -15.77 -6.85
N SER A 136 -10.59 -15.01 -6.84
CA SER A 136 -11.04 -14.31 -5.65
C SER A 136 -12.57 -14.31 -5.59
N PHE A 137 -13.08 -14.29 -4.37
CA PHE A 137 -14.52 -14.16 -4.11
C PHE A 137 -14.90 -12.69 -3.91
N GLY A 138 -14.44 -11.84 -4.80
CA GLY A 138 -14.81 -10.43 -4.81
C GLY A 138 -16.29 -10.24 -5.16
N PRO A 139 -16.79 -9.00 -5.05
CA PRO A 139 -18.17 -8.66 -5.38
C PRO A 139 -18.60 -9.18 -6.76
N GLY A 140 -19.73 -9.87 -6.80
CA GLY A 140 -20.25 -10.50 -8.02
C GLY A 140 -19.43 -11.68 -8.53
N GLY A 141 -18.62 -12.33 -7.69
CA GLY A 141 -17.73 -13.42 -8.07
C GLY A 141 -16.52 -13.01 -8.90
N ARG A 142 -16.21 -11.71 -8.96
CA ARG A 142 -15.15 -11.13 -9.79
C ARG A 142 -13.83 -11.06 -9.04
N ILE A 143 -12.72 -11.01 -9.77
CA ILE A 143 -11.38 -10.82 -9.19
C ILE A 143 -11.33 -9.45 -8.52
N HIS A 144 -10.96 -9.41 -7.24
CA HIS A 144 -11.04 -8.25 -6.37
C HIS A 144 -9.70 -7.55 -6.26
N GLY A 145 -9.72 -6.23 -6.29
CA GLY A 145 -8.54 -5.40 -6.14
C GLY A 145 -8.80 -4.11 -5.39
N ALA A 146 -7.74 -3.34 -5.23
CA ALA A 146 -7.79 -2.00 -4.66
C ALA A 146 -6.85 -1.08 -5.43
N ASP A 147 -6.98 0.24 -5.23
CA ASP A 147 -5.94 1.16 -5.62
C ASP A 147 -5.49 2.02 -4.44
N VAL A 148 -4.20 2.39 -4.46
CA VAL A 148 -3.53 3.04 -3.34
C VAL A 148 -2.61 4.17 -3.82
N SER A 149 -2.45 5.15 -2.95
CA SER A 149 -1.58 6.30 -3.14
C SER A 149 -1.07 6.79 -1.78
N ARG A 150 -0.48 7.98 -1.73
CA ARG A 150 -0.07 8.63 -0.48
C ARG A 150 -1.16 8.68 0.60
N TRP A 151 -2.42 8.71 0.19
CA TRP A 151 -3.55 8.82 1.11
C TRP A 151 -3.76 7.59 1.99
N GLN A 152 -3.27 6.44 1.54
CA GLN A 152 -3.29 5.19 2.28
C GLN A 152 -2.10 5.03 3.24
N HIS A 153 -1.21 6.05 3.30
CA HIS A 153 -0.01 6.06 4.14
C HIS A 153 0.01 7.21 5.18
N PRO A 154 -1.01 7.37 6.03
CA PRO A 154 -0.98 8.42 7.04
C PRO A 154 0.25 8.27 7.93
N ASN A 155 1.05 9.35 8.07
CA ASN A 155 2.32 9.34 8.80
C ASN A 155 3.29 8.25 8.32
N ASP A 156 3.37 8.02 7.02
CA ASP A 156 4.23 7.03 6.36
C ASP A 156 4.04 5.58 6.85
N LYS A 157 2.88 5.26 7.38
CA LYS A 157 2.57 3.89 7.83
C LYS A 157 2.50 2.95 6.62
N PRO A 158 3.19 1.80 6.67
CA PRO A 158 3.12 0.82 5.59
C PRO A 158 1.76 0.12 5.57
N ILE A 159 1.34 -0.30 4.38
CA ILE A 159 0.19 -1.18 4.17
C ILE A 159 0.60 -2.61 4.50
N ASP A 160 -0.31 -3.37 5.12
CA ASP A 160 -0.14 -4.81 5.34
C ASP A 160 -0.81 -5.59 4.20
N PHE A 161 -0.08 -5.78 3.12
CA PHE A 161 -0.60 -6.48 1.95
C PHE A 161 -0.91 -7.97 2.21
N SER A 162 -0.38 -8.57 3.27
CA SER A 162 -0.77 -9.93 3.65
C SER A 162 -2.20 -10.00 4.16
N VAL A 163 -2.64 -8.97 4.88
CA VAL A 163 -4.05 -8.80 5.28
C VAL A 163 -4.92 -8.51 4.05
N ALA A 164 -4.43 -7.71 3.11
CA ALA A 164 -5.15 -7.43 1.86
C ALA A 164 -5.43 -8.73 1.08
N TYR A 165 -4.39 -9.56 0.89
CA TYR A 165 -4.52 -10.85 0.21
C TYR A 165 -5.46 -11.81 0.97
N ALA A 166 -5.29 -11.93 2.29
CA ALA A 166 -6.14 -12.77 3.13
C ALA A 166 -7.62 -12.32 3.14
N SER A 167 -7.85 -11.01 2.92
CA SER A 167 -9.19 -10.42 2.79
C SER A 167 -9.79 -10.54 1.38
N GLY A 168 -9.14 -11.27 0.48
CA GLY A 168 -9.67 -11.60 -0.84
C GLY A 168 -9.18 -10.68 -1.97
N LEU A 169 -8.32 -9.69 -1.72
CA LEU A 169 -7.71 -8.93 -2.82
C LEU A 169 -6.71 -9.80 -3.59
N ARG A 170 -6.63 -9.59 -4.89
CA ARG A 170 -5.70 -10.27 -5.79
C ARG A 170 -4.83 -9.32 -6.58
N PHE A 171 -5.22 -8.05 -6.66
CA PHE A 171 -4.39 -7.02 -7.28
C PHE A 171 -4.49 -5.69 -6.55
N VAL A 172 -3.47 -4.87 -6.74
CA VAL A 172 -3.42 -3.49 -6.26
C VAL A 172 -2.84 -2.59 -7.35
N MET A 173 -3.52 -1.47 -7.63
CA MET A 173 -3.02 -0.42 -8.52
C MET A 173 -2.35 0.65 -7.64
N ILE A 174 -1.07 0.92 -7.89
CA ILE A 174 -0.25 1.81 -7.06
C ILE A 174 -0.01 3.11 -7.84
N LYS A 175 -0.29 4.25 -7.22
CA LYS A 175 0.11 5.54 -7.81
C LYS A 175 1.63 5.59 -7.92
N ALA A 176 2.13 5.56 -9.14
CA ALA A 176 3.56 5.49 -9.39
C ALA A 176 4.15 6.81 -9.91
N SER A 177 3.31 7.69 -10.45
CA SER A 177 3.74 9.01 -10.95
C SER A 177 2.59 10.02 -10.99
N ASP A 178 2.95 11.30 -11.07
CA ASP A 178 2.04 12.45 -11.15
C ASP A 178 2.66 13.53 -12.05
N THR A 179 1.84 14.35 -12.66
CA THR A 179 2.33 15.50 -13.43
C THR A 179 3.01 16.54 -12.52
N ARG A 180 2.51 16.72 -11.30
CA ARG A 180 3.00 17.69 -10.33
C ARG A 180 4.20 17.13 -9.57
N ASP A 181 5.31 17.86 -9.50
CA ASP A 181 6.59 17.38 -8.97
C ASP A 181 6.53 16.90 -7.51
N GLU A 182 5.87 17.65 -6.62
CA GLU A 182 5.72 17.24 -5.22
C GLU A 182 4.92 15.94 -5.09
N ALA A 183 3.80 15.83 -5.81
CA ALA A 183 2.97 14.64 -5.81
C ALA A 183 3.70 13.45 -6.47
N ASP A 184 4.52 13.71 -7.49
CA ASP A 184 5.34 12.71 -8.16
C ASP A 184 6.44 12.14 -7.25
N ALA A 185 7.09 12.99 -6.45
CA ALA A 185 8.07 12.56 -5.46
C ALA A 185 7.46 11.63 -4.40
N LEU A 186 6.25 11.96 -3.94
CA LEU A 186 5.50 11.09 -3.03
C LEU A 186 5.06 9.78 -3.70
N ALA A 187 4.61 9.85 -4.97
CA ALA A 187 4.24 8.66 -5.73
C ALA A 187 5.44 7.69 -5.86
N LEU A 188 6.63 8.19 -6.17
CA LEU A 188 7.85 7.38 -6.20
C LEU A 188 8.16 6.74 -4.86
N LYS A 189 8.06 7.52 -3.78
CA LYS A 189 8.33 7.03 -2.42
C LYS A 189 7.47 5.81 -2.08
N TYR A 190 6.16 5.92 -2.32
CA TYR A 190 5.22 4.85 -1.97
C TYR A 190 5.25 3.70 -2.98
N LEU A 191 5.52 3.95 -4.25
CA LEU A 191 5.78 2.89 -5.21
C LEU A 191 6.90 1.95 -4.75
N ILE A 192 8.04 2.51 -4.32
CA ILE A 192 9.18 1.72 -3.82
C ILE A 192 8.81 0.96 -2.53
N MET A 193 7.97 1.56 -1.67
CA MET A 193 7.51 0.93 -0.44
C MET A 193 6.57 -0.25 -0.70
N ASP A 194 5.65 -0.10 -1.65
CA ASP A 194 4.48 -0.97 -1.82
C ASP A 194 4.68 -2.07 -2.85
N HIS A 195 5.39 -1.80 -3.95
CA HIS A 195 5.49 -2.73 -5.08
C HIS A 195 6.00 -4.12 -4.67
N ALA A 196 7.21 -4.17 -4.13
CA ALA A 196 7.80 -5.44 -3.71
C ALA A 196 7.01 -6.09 -2.55
N ALA A 197 6.47 -5.27 -1.62
CA ALA A 197 5.71 -5.76 -0.48
C ALA A 197 4.37 -6.39 -0.92
N ALA A 198 3.68 -5.79 -1.88
CA ALA A 198 2.44 -6.33 -2.43
C ALA A 198 2.68 -7.65 -3.18
N GLN A 199 3.70 -7.72 -4.03
CA GLN A 199 4.06 -8.95 -4.75
C GLN A 199 4.52 -10.08 -3.81
N ALA A 200 5.27 -9.73 -2.76
CA ALA A 200 5.67 -10.69 -1.73
C ALA A 200 4.46 -11.26 -0.95
N ALA A 201 3.40 -10.48 -0.82
CA ALA A 201 2.15 -10.94 -0.22
C ALA A 201 1.27 -11.77 -1.17
N GLY A 202 1.64 -11.91 -2.44
CA GLY A 202 0.92 -12.69 -3.45
C GLY A 202 0.03 -11.87 -4.38
N LEU A 203 -0.03 -10.55 -4.22
CA LEU A 203 -0.84 -9.67 -5.07
C LEU A 203 -0.16 -9.43 -6.42
N TYR A 204 -0.97 -9.26 -7.46
CA TYR A 204 -0.56 -8.59 -8.68
C TYR A 204 -0.52 -7.09 -8.45
N THR A 205 0.46 -6.41 -9.04
CA THR A 205 0.63 -4.96 -8.91
C THR A 205 0.43 -4.27 -10.24
N GLY A 206 -0.32 -3.18 -10.24
CA GLY A 206 -0.39 -2.28 -11.38
C GLY A 206 0.08 -0.90 -10.95
N PHE A 207 0.25 -0.03 -11.92
CA PHE A 207 0.75 1.33 -11.69
C PHE A 207 -0.17 2.33 -12.34
N TYR A 208 -0.26 3.54 -11.80
CA TYR A 208 -0.95 4.60 -12.51
C TYR A 208 -0.23 5.95 -12.43
N HIS A 209 -0.43 6.74 -13.48
CA HIS A 209 0.02 8.11 -13.64
C HIS A 209 -1.15 9.06 -13.58
N TYR A 210 -1.20 9.94 -12.59
CA TYR A 210 -2.18 11.00 -12.54
C TYR A 210 -1.77 12.15 -13.47
N ALA A 211 -2.59 12.39 -14.51
CA ALA A 211 -2.27 13.35 -15.55
C ALA A 211 -2.97 14.69 -15.34
N ILE A 212 -2.22 15.77 -15.51
CA ILE A 212 -2.73 17.12 -15.75
C ILE A 212 -2.26 17.56 -17.12
N LEU A 213 -3.20 18.05 -17.93
CA LEU A 213 -2.91 18.48 -19.28
C LEU A 213 -2.22 19.86 -19.29
N PRO A 214 -1.41 20.16 -20.32
CA PRO A 214 -0.73 21.45 -20.46
C PRO A 214 -1.69 22.57 -20.86
N ASP A 215 -1.35 23.79 -20.45
CA ASP A 215 -2.03 24.99 -20.90
C ASP A 215 -1.52 25.44 -22.28
N VAL A 216 -1.73 24.61 -23.29
CA VAL A 216 -1.39 24.87 -24.69
C VAL A 216 -2.60 24.58 -25.56
N SER A 217 -2.65 25.21 -26.76
CA SER A 217 -3.77 25.03 -27.68
C SER A 217 -3.37 24.38 -29.00
N ASP A 218 -2.08 24.36 -29.34
CA ASP A 218 -1.57 23.75 -30.55
C ASP A 218 -1.27 22.26 -30.38
N SER A 219 -1.50 21.48 -31.43
CA SER A 219 -1.31 20.03 -31.40
C SER A 219 0.13 19.62 -31.11
N ALA A 220 1.12 20.39 -31.55
CA ALA A 220 2.53 20.08 -31.31
C ALA A 220 2.89 20.21 -29.81
N GLY A 221 2.35 21.23 -29.14
CA GLY A 221 2.52 21.42 -27.69
C GLY A 221 1.85 20.32 -26.89
N ILE A 222 0.64 19.90 -27.30
CA ILE A 222 -0.09 18.79 -26.69
C ILE A 222 0.71 17.48 -26.81
N ILE A 223 1.22 17.18 -28.00
CA ILE A 223 2.02 15.98 -28.27
C ILE A 223 3.34 16.00 -27.48
N ARG A 224 4.03 17.14 -27.42
CA ARG A 224 5.28 17.26 -26.64
C ARG A 224 5.06 16.98 -25.17
N ASP A 225 4.00 17.53 -24.59
CA ASP A 225 3.69 17.30 -23.17
C ASP A 225 3.31 15.84 -22.89
N ALA A 226 2.40 15.26 -23.69
CA ALA A 226 2.04 13.85 -23.55
C ALA A 226 3.26 12.93 -23.68
N THR A 227 4.18 13.25 -24.60
CA THR A 227 5.45 12.52 -24.77
C THR A 227 6.33 12.65 -23.53
N ALA A 228 6.47 13.85 -22.96
CA ALA A 228 7.28 14.07 -21.76
C ALA A 228 6.71 13.32 -20.55
N GLN A 229 5.39 13.33 -20.36
CA GLN A 229 4.75 12.61 -19.28
C GLN A 229 4.83 11.08 -19.49
N ALA A 230 4.68 10.57 -20.70
CA ALA A 230 4.93 9.16 -21.02
C ALA A 230 6.39 8.77 -20.75
N GLN A 231 7.36 9.62 -21.07
CA GLN A 231 8.77 9.38 -20.75
C GLN A 231 9.02 9.33 -19.25
N LYS A 232 8.34 10.17 -18.43
CA LYS A 232 8.38 10.09 -16.96
C LYS A 232 7.93 8.71 -16.48
N VAL A 233 6.86 8.17 -17.05
CA VAL A 233 6.37 6.81 -16.74
C VAL A 233 7.41 5.73 -17.09
N LEU A 234 8.05 5.83 -18.25
CA LEU A 234 9.10 4.88 -18.65
C LEU A 234 10.29 4.92 -17.69
N TRP A 235 10.71 6.10 -17.23
CA TRP A 235 11.73 6.21 -16.20
C TRP A 235 11.28 5.64 -14.86
N ARG A 236 10.00 5.77 -14.51
CA ARG A 236 9.44 5.19 -13.31
C ARG A 236 9.47 3.66 -13.34
N LEU A 237 9.12 3.06 -14.46
CA LEU A 237 9.25 1.61 -14.67
C LEU A 237 10.72 1.16 -14.60
N ALA A 238 11.63 1.89 -15.22
CA ALA A 238 13.06 1.58 -15.15
C ALA A 238 13.59 1.63 -13.71
N ALA A 239 13.10 2.55 -12.87
CA ALA A 239 13.52 2.68 -11.47
C ALA A 239 13.15 1.48 -10.59
N ILE A 240 12.15 0.69 -10.99
CA ILE A 240 11.75 -0.56 -10.30
C ILE A 240 12.24 -1.82 -11.04
N GLY A 241 13.11 -1.68 -12.06
CA GLY A 241 13.65 -2.80 -12.81
C GLY A 241 12.78 -3.29 -13.99
N GLY A 242 11.78 -2.51 -14.40
CA GLY A 242 10.82 -2.87 -15.44
C GLY A 242 9.63 -3.67 -14.91
N TYR A 243 8.84 -4.20 -15.84
CA TYR A 243 7.71 -5.08 -15.46
C TYR A 243 8.18 -6.47 -15.04
N THR A 244 7.56 -6.98 -13.99
CA THR A 244 7.63 -8.40 -13.59
C THR A 244 6.48 -9.19 -14.24
N GLU A 245 6.43 -10.49 -14.02
CA GLU A 245 5.31 -11.34 -14.44
C GLU A 245 4.02 -11.07 -13.65
N LYS A 246 4.15 -10.45 -12.47
CA LYS A 246 3.03 -10.07 -11.61
C LYS A 246 2.60 -8.61 -11.76
N ASP A 247 3.13 -7.90 -12.74
CA ASP A 247 2.73 -6.52 -12.98
C ASP A 247 1.65 -6.43 -14.06
N LEU A 248 0.58 -5.72 -13.71
CA LEU A 248 -0.44 -5.25 -14.65
C LEU A 248 0.13 -4.07 -15.46
N PRO A 249 -0.41 -3.82 -16.67
CA PRO A 249 0.00 -2.67 -17.45
C PRO A 249 -0.20 -1.34 -16.70
N TYR A 250 0.61 -0.37 -17.03
CA TYR A 250 0.49 0.99 -16.49
C TYR A 250 -0.82 1.64 -16.92
N ALA A 251 -1.48 2.33 -16.01
CA ALA A 251 -2.71 3.05 -16.29
C ALA A 251 -2.46 4.56 -16.41
N LEU A 252 -3.11 5.18 -17.36
CA LEU A 252 -3.31 6.61 -17.45
C LEU A 252 -4.53 6.97 -16.61
N ASP A 253 -4.35 7.72 -15.55
CA ASP A 253 -5.40 8.31 -14.72
C ASP A 253 -5.71 9.72 -15.24
N LEU A 254 -6.82 9.85 -15.97
CA LEU A 254 -7.24 11.06 -16.67
C LEU A 254 -8.64 11.49 -16.24
N GLU A 255 -8.69 12.46 -15.33
CA GLU A 255 -9.92 12.90 -14.67
C GLU A 255 -10.14 14.41 -14.75
N ASN A 256 -9.14 15.16 -15.17
CA ASN A 256 -9.15 16.60 -15.10
C ASN A 256 -8.77 17.23 -16.43
N LYS A 257 -9.62 18.11 -16.94
CA LYS A 257 -9.35 18.94 -18.14
C LYS A 257 -9.02 20.38 -17.83
N CYS A 258 -8.91 20.76 -16.54
CA CYS A 258 -8.50 22.11 -16.17
C CYS A 258 -7.00 22.29 -16.40
N VAL A 259 -6.65 23.26 -17.26
CA VAL A 259 -5.26 23.52 -17.63
C VAL A 259 -4.72 24.81 -17.02
N ARG A 260 -5.57 25.62 -16.43
CA ARG A 260 -5.17 26.84 -15.70
C ARG A 260 -6.08 27.05 -14.50
N VAL A 261 -5.46 27.21 -13.35
CA VAL A 261 -6.17 27.50 -12.10
C VAL A 261 -5.84 28.92 -11.60
N SER A 262 -6.78 29.55 -10.92
CA SER A 262 -6.55 30.82 -10.21
C SER A 262 -5.75 30.59 -8.93
N SER A 263 -5.35 31.67 -8.28
CA SER A 263 -4.74 31.63 -6.95
C SER A 263 -5.66 31.05 -5.87
N SER A 264 -6.99 31.10 -6.10
CA SER A 264 -8.00 30.47 -5.23
C SER A 264 -8.26 29.00 -5.56
N GLY A 265 -7.58 28.42 -6.56
CA GLY A 265 -7.78 27.03 -7.00
C GLY A 265 -8.95 26.82 -7.96
N ALA A 266 -9.69 27.88 -8.34
CA ALA A 266 -10.77 27.76 -9.33
C ALA A 266 -10.22 27.60 -10.75
N CYS A 267 -10.85 26.73 -11.55
CA CYS A 267 -10.44 26.54 -12.94
C CYS A 267 -10.77 27.75 -13.79
N GLN A 268 -9.77 28.31 -14.47
CA GLN A 268 -9.87 29.46 -15.37
C GLN A 268 -9.88 29.06 -16.84
N LYS A 269 -9.29 27.91 -17.19
CA LYS A 269 -9.24 27.44 -18.56
C LYS A 269 -9.33 25.92 -18.61
N TYR A 270 -10.14 25.42 -19.53
CA TYR A 270 -10.31 24.00 -19.80
C TYR A 270 -9.69 23.61 -21.14
N ALA A 271 -9.07 22.45 -21.20
CA ALA A 271 -8.69 21.85 -22.48
C ALA A 271 -9.92 21.52 -23.32
N SER A 272 -9.79 21.64 -24.63
CA SER A 272 -10.85 21.20 -25.56
C SER A 272 -10.94 19.67 -25.59
N ARG A 273 -12.09 19.12 -25.96
CA ARG A 273 -12.29 17.67 -26.15
C ARG A 273 -11.25 17.06 -27.11
N ALA A 274 -10.93 17.77 -28.20
CA ALA A 274 -9.91 17.33 -29.14
C ALA A 274 -8.52 17.29 -28.51
N ALA A 275 -8.17 18.29 -27.70
CA ALA A 275 -6.88 18.33 -26.99
C ALA A 275 -6.74 17.18 -25.99
N VAL A 276 -7.78 16.93 -25.18
CA VAL A 276 -7.79 15.81 -24.22
C VAL A 276 -7.63 14.47 -24.94
N THR A 277 -8.36 14.28 -26.05
CA THR A 277 -8.30 13.04 -26.83
C THR A 277 -6.93 12.83 -27.46
N LEU A 278 -6.38 13.85 -28.12
CA LEU A 278 -5.05 13.79 -28.75
C LEU A 278 -3.96 13.50 -27.72
N TRP A 279 -4.04 14.13 -26.54
CA TRP A 279 -3.10 13.92 -25.46
C TRP A 279 -3.13 12.46 -24.97
N ALA A 280 -4.33 11.93 -24.71
CA ALA A 280 -4.52 10.55 -24.25
C ALA A 280 -4.05 9.52 -25.29
N GLU A 281 -4.40 9.72 -26.57
CA GLU A 281 -3.95 8.86 -27.65
C GLU A 281 -2.42 8.83 -27.79
N THR A 282 -1.78 10.01 -27.67
CA THR A 282 -0.33 10.13 -27.76
C THR A 282 0.35 9.43 -26.57
N PHE A 283 -0.10 9.70 -25.36
CA PHE A 283 0.45 9.10 -24.12
C PHE A 283 0.35 7.57 -24.14
N LEU A 284 -0.86 7.05 -24.37
CA LEU A 284 -1.11 5.61 -24.38
C LEU A 284 -0.40 4.91 -25.54
N GLY A 285 -0.37 5.54 -26.71
CA GLY A 285 0.33 5.02 -27.89
C GLY A 285 1.82 4.85 -27.63
N LEU A 286 2.48 5.83 -27.03
CA LEU A 286 3.88 5.77 -26.66
C LEU A 286 4.17 4.70 -25.60
N LEU A 287 3.34 4.61 -24.58
CA LEU A 287 3.52 3.54 -23.58
C LEU A 287 3.40 2.15 -24.20
N LYS A 288 2.40 1.94 -25.07
CA LYS A 288 2.24 0.67 -25.79
C LYS A 288 3.48 0.36 -26.63
N GLU A 289 3.94 1.33 -27.41
CA GLU A 289 5.12 1.18 -28.29
C GLU A 289 6.38 0.83 -27.47
N LYS A 290 6.64 1.56 -26.39
CA LYS A 290 7.91 1.44 -25.65
C LYS A 290 7.94 0.28 -24.68
N THR A 291 6.78 -0.13 -24.13
CA THR A 291 6.71 -1.22 -23.13
C THR A 291 6.32 -2.56 -23.74
N GLY A 292 5.74 -2.59 -24.94
CA GLY A 292 5.17 -3.80 -25.54
C GLY A 292 3.87 -4.27 -24.85
N ARG A 293 3.41 -3.60 -23.79
CA ARG A 293 2.17 -3.92 -23.08
C ARG A 293 1.09 -2.89 -23.41
N THR A 294 -0.15 -3.33 -23.56
CA THR A 294 -1.28 -2.43 -23.78
C THR A 294 -1.63 -1.71 -22.48
N PRO A 295 -1.40 -0.39 -22.38
CA PRO A 295 -1.70 0.36 -21.15
C PRO A 295 -3.20 0.50 -20.93
N ILE A 296 -3.59 0.85 -19.70
CA ILE A 296 -4.96 1.00 -19.25
C ILE A 296 -5.33 2.48 -19.27
N LEU A 297 -6.57 2.84 -19.62
CA LEU A 297 -7.12 4.17 -19.37
C LEU A 297 -8.05 4.10 -18.15
N TYR A 298 -7.77 4.91 -17.12
CA TYR A 298 -8.68 5.16 -16.02
C TYR A 298 -9.37 6.50 -16.17
N SER A 299 -10.68 6.49 -15.94
CA SER A 299 -11.50 7.69 -15.85
C SER A 299 -12.89 7.35 -15.28
N TYR A 300 -13.76 8.38 -15.19
CA TYR A 300 -15.17 8.18 -14.86
C TYR A 300 -16.07 8.56 -16.02
N SER A 301 -17.26 7.97 -16.04
CA SER A 301 -18.18 8.02 -17.19
C SER A 301 -18.46 9.44 -17.69
N ASN A 302 -18.76 10.37 -16.78
CA ASN A 302 -19.07 11.75 -17.18
C ASN A 302 -17.88 12.47 -17.81
N PHE A 303 -16.64 12.20 -17.34
CA PHE A 303 -15.46 12.79 -17.96
C PHE A 303 -15.26 12.27 -19.38
N LEU A 304 -15.38 10.98 -19.59
CA LEU A 304 -15.25 10.37 -20.91
C LEU A 304 -16.25 11.00 -21.92
N GLU A 305 -17.50 11.17 -21.52
CA GLU A 305 -18.52 11.73 -22.39
C GLU A 305 -18.38 13.25 -22.62
N SER A 306 -18.10 14.00 -21.56
CA SER A 306 -18.15 15.47 -21.62
C SER A 306 -16.81 16.10 -22.02
N SER A 307 -15.70 15.38 -21.86
CA SER A 307 -14.35 15.95 -21.95
C SER A 307 -13.49 15.37 -23.06
N MET A 308 -13.95 14.32 -23.73
CA MET A 308 -13.23 13.66 -24.83
C MET A 308 -14.10 13.54 -26.08
N ASN A 309 -13.46 13.40 -27.25
CA ASN A 309 -14.13 12.96 -28.46
C ASN A 309 -14.18 11.43 -28.51
N LYS A 310 -15.20 10.84 -29.15
CA LYS A 310 -15.17 9.41 -29.44
C LYS A 310 -13.95 9.07 -30.29
N SER A 311 -13.24 8.01 -29.89
CA SER A 311 -12.03 7.58 -30.57
C SER A 311 -11.97 6.05 -30.66
N ALA A 312 -11.89 5.54 -31.88
CA ALA A 312 -11.65 4.13 -32.13
C ALA A 312 -10.25 3.68 -31.68
N LYS A 313 -9.28 4.60 -31.60
CA LYS A 313 -7.97 4.29 -31.05
C LYS A 313 -8.02 4.06 -29.55
N LEU A 314 -8.72 4.94 -28.80
CA LEU A 314 -8.87 4.80 -27.35
C LEU A 314 -9.69 3.57 -26.98
N ALA A 315 -10.67 3.18 -27.78
CA ALA A 315 -11.47 1.98 -27.57
C ALA A 315 -10.64 0.68 -27.58
N GLN A 316 -9.42 0.70 -28.10
CA GLN A 316 -8.51 -0.46 -28.10
C GLN A 316 -7.72 -0.65 -26.81
N TYR A 317 -7.84 0.25 -25.85
CA TYR A 317 -7.19 0.13 -24.54
C TYR A 317 -8.18 -0.39 -23.50
N PRO A 318 -7.73 -1.21 -22.54
CA PRO A 318 -8.57 -1.61 -21.42
C PRO A 318 -9.06 -0.36 -20.66
N LEU A 319 -10.34 -0.36 -20.31
CA LEU A 319 -10.93 0.74 -19.55
C LEU A 319 -11.03 0.35 -18.07
N TRP A 320 -10.40 1.13 -17.21
CA TRP A 320 -10.63 1.11 -15.76
C TRP A 320 -11.61 2.25 -15.45
N LEU A 321 -12.86 1.87 -15.18
CA LEU A 321 -13.98 2.80 -15.05
C LEU A 321 -14.34 3.02 -13.59
N ALA A 322 -14.33 4.28 -13.14
CA ALA A 322 -14.88 4.65 -11.84
C ALA A 322 -16.37 4.93 -11.98
N GLN A 323 -17.17 4.18 -11.23
CA GLN A 323 -18.60 4.44 -11.08
C GLN A 323 -19.11 3.87 -9.77
N TYR A 324 -19.64 4.73 -8.92
CA TYR A 324 -20.15 4.41 -7.61
C TYR A 324 -21.68 4.32 -7.60
N ALA A 325 -22.26 3.93 -6.48
CA ALA A 325 -23.70 3.82 -6.26
C ALA A 325 -24.42 2.75 -7.11
N ILE A 326 -23.68 1.75 -7.57
CA ILE A 326 -24.23 0.53 -8.17
C ILE A 326 -23.75 -0.64 -7.30
N ASP A 327 -24.63 -1.56 -6.96
CA ASP A 327 -24.29 -2.74 -6.16
C ASP A 327 -23.35 -3.69 -6.94
N PRO A 328 -22.07 -3.82 -6.57
CA PRO A 328 -21.13 -4.67 -7.26
C PRO A 328 -21.31 -6.17 -6.94
N PHE A 329 -22.07 -6.52 -5.89
CA PHE A 329 -22.32 -7.91 -5.51
C PHE A 329 -23.28 -8.61 -6.45
N ASN A 330 -24.15 -7.87 -7.15
CA ASN A 330 -24.98 -8.44 -8.19
C ASN A 330 -24.14 -8.63 -9.47
N PRO A 331 -23.92 -9.88 -9.94
CA PRO A 331 -23.12 -10.15 -11.13
C PRO A 331 -23.72 -9.60 -12.43
N ILE A 332 -25.01 -9.27 -12.45
CA ILE A 332 -25.68 -8.67 -13.61
C ILE A 332 -25.37 -7.18 -13.70
N ASN A 333 -25.03 -6.51 -12.59
CA ASN A 333 -24.75 -5.09 -12.58
C ASN A 333 -23.50 -4.76 -13.37
N GLN A 334 -23.61 -3.78 -14.26
CA GLN A 334 -22.55 -3.30 -15.15
C GLN A 334 -22.40 -1.80 -14.96
N PRO A 335 -21.18 -1.29 -14.76
CA PRO A 335 -20.95 0.17 -14.81
C PRO A 335 -21.01 0.69 -16.24
N GLY A 336 -21.21 1.99 -16.38
CA GLY A 336 -21.21 2.65 -17.69
C GLY A 336 -22.50 2.49 -18.49
N ILE A 337 -23.56 2.00 -17.90
CA ILE A 337 -24.91 1.97 -18.49
C ILE A 337 -25.76 3.03 -17.80
N LYS A 338 -26.48 3.84 -18.54
CA LYS A 338 -27.45 4.80 -18.02
C LYS A 338 -28.87 4.46 -18.45
N ALA A 339 -29.87 4.89 -17.68
CA ALA A 339 -31.25 4.73 -18.04
C ALA A 339 -31.52 5.35 -19.42
N GLY A 340 -32.07 4.57 -20.34
CA GLY A 340 -32.47 5.00 -21.68
C GLY A 340 -31.37 5.01 -22.74
N GLY A 341 -30.22 4.37 -22.52
CA GLY A 341 -29.26 4.24 -23.62
C GLY A 341 -27.84 3.87 -23.32
N CYS A 342 -27.06 3.80 -24.39
CA CYS A 342 -25.63 3.57 -24.37
C CYS A 342 -24.88 4.62 -23.57
N TYR A 343 -23.89 4.19 -22.86
CA TYR A 343 -23.04 5.04 -22.04
C TYR A 343 -21.60 4.51 -22.05
N VAL A 344 -20.64 5.34 -21.76
CA VAL A 344 -19.21 5.07 -21.80
C VAL A 344 -18.58 5.23 -23.17
N HIS A 345 -19.14 6.15 -23.96
CA HIS A 345 -18.41 6.84 -25.01
C HIS A 345 -17.70 5.91 -26.02
N SER A 346 -16.35 5.90 -26.06
CA SER A 346 -15.57 5.11 -27.01
C SER A 346 -15.64 3.61 -26.72
N TRP A 347 -15.94 3.22 -25.48
CA TRP A 347 -16.03 1.82 -25.03
C TRP A 347 -17.46 1.28 -25.01
N THR A 348 -18.36 1.88 -25.74
CA THR A 348 -19.71 1.34 -25.94
C THR A 348 -19.68 0.38 -27.12
N GLY A 349 -19.96 -0.89 -26.85
CA GLY A 349 -20.10 -1.92 -27.88
C GLY A 349 -21.44 -1.86 -28.61
N ALA A 350 -21.65 -2.77 -29.54
CA ALA A 350 -22.97 -3.04 -30.10
C ALA A 350 -23.96 -3.37 -28.96
N ASN A 351 -25.24 -3.16 -29.14
CA ASN A 351 -26.26 -3.39 -28.11
C ASN A 351 -26.09 -2.57 -26.82
N CYS A 352 -25.34 -1.49 -26.84
CA CYS A 352 -25.13 -0.60 -25.69
C CYS A 352 -24.33 -1.22 -24.52
N ASP A 353 -23.61 -2.29 -24.76
CA ASP A 353 -22.72 -2.86 -23.74
C ASP A 353 -21.53 -1.95 -23.45
N SER A 354 -21.30 -1.71 -22.16
CA SER A 354 -20.12 -1.02 -21.67
C SER A 354 -18.92 -1.96 -21.67
N GLN A 355 -17.88 -1.65 -22.44
CA GLN A 355 -16.67 -2.47 -22.58
C GLN A 355 -15.62 -2.10 -21.53
N TRP A 356 -15.98 -2.12 -20.25
CA TRP A 356 -15.04 -1.91 -19.15
C TRP A 356 -14.21 -3.17 -18.87
N THR A 357 -13.00 -2.99 -18.36
CA THR A 357 -12.09 -4.07 -17.96
C THR A 357 -11.94 -4.15 -16.44
N ILE A 358 -11.76 -3.00 -15.79
CA ILE A 358 -11.71 -2.86 -14.34
C ILE A 358 -12.78 -1.84 -13.93
N TRP A 359 -13.49 -2.12 -12.85
CA TRP A 359 -14.49 -1.23 -12.28
C TRP A 359 -14.09 -0.84 -10.86
N GLN A 360 -13.76 0.45 -10.66
CA GLN A 360 -13.66 1.04 -9.33
C GLN A 360 -15.08 1.34 -8.85
N TYR A 361 -15.60 0.48 -7.98
CA TYR A 361 -16.99 0.51 -7.61
C TYR A 361 -17.28 1.32 -6.34
N THR A 362 -16.24 1.68 -5.57
CA THR A 362 -16.34 2.52 -4.37
C THR A 362 -15.02 3.18 -4.04
N SER A 363 -15.09 4.38 -3.46
CA SER A 363 -13.99 5.08 -2.80
C SER A 363 -14.15 5.08 -1.26
N CYS A 364 -15.08 4.29 -0.74
CA CYS A 364 -15.44 4.23 0.67
C CYS A 364 -15.25 2.84 1.28
N GLY A 365 -14.41 1.98 0.69
CA GLY A 365 -14.04 0.70 1.27
C GLY A 365 -13.42 0.88 2.66
N ILE A 366 -13.66 -0.06 3.56
CA ILE A 366 -13.16 -0.02 4.94
C ILE A 366 -11.67 -0.40 4.93
N ALA A 367 -10.78 0.59 4.89
CA ALA A 367 -9.34 0.39 4.73
C ALA A 367 -8.71 -0.58 5.75
N PRO A 368 -9.04 -0.53 7.06
CA PRO A 368 -8.46 -1.46 8.03
C PRO A 368 -8.78 -2.93 7.76
N LYS A 369 -9.91 -3.25 7.11
CA LYS A 369 -10.26 -4.62 6.71
C LYS A 369 -9.21 -5.22 5.79
N TYR A 370 -8.55 -4.39 5.00
CA TYR A 370 -7.54 -4.79 4.01
C TYR A 370 -6.10 -4.49 4.45
N GLY A 371 -5.88 -4.27 5.74
CA GLY A 371 -4.54 -3.97 6.25
C GLY A 371 -4.01 -2.58 5.90
N VAL A 372 -4.88 -1.69 5.43
CA VAL A 372 -4.53 -0.32 5.06
C VAL A 372 -4.69 0.60 6.27
N PRO A 373 -3.69 1.43 6.62
CA PRO A 373 -3.72 2.25 7.84
C PRO A 373 -4.63 3.48 7.77
N GLY A 374 -5.24 3.76 6.62
CA GLY A 374 -6.22 4.83 6.43
C GLY A 374 -7.63 4.45 6.89
N THR A 375 -8.61 5.32 6.61
CA THR A 375 -10.03 5.07 6.90
C THR A 375 -10.79 4.56 5.68
N ARG A 376 -10.37 4.98 4.48
CA ARG A 376 -11.03 4.66 3.21
C ARG A 376 -10.05 4.04 2.23
N LEU A 377 -10.59 3.17 1.38
CA LEU A 377 -9.85 2.49 0.33
C LEU A 377 -10.71 2.40 -0.92
N ASP A 378 -10.12 2.71 -2.05
CA ASP A 378 -10.74 2.53 -3.33
C ASP A 378 -10.69 1.05 -3.71
N LEU A 379 -11.87 0.47 -4.02
CA LEU A 379 -11.99 -0.95 -4.29
C LEU A 379 -12.42 -1.19 -5.73
N ASN A 380 -11.82 -2.22 -6.31
CA ASN A 380 -11.89 -2.54 -7.72
C ASN A 380 -12.30 -3.99 -7.95
N ILE A 381 -12.99 -4.24 -9.07
CA ILE A 381 -13.25 -5.57 -9.58
C ILE A 381 -12.84 -5.65 -11.05
N PHE A 382 -12.27 -6.79 -11.42
CA PHE A 382 -11.90 -7.08 -12.81
C PHE A 382 -13.00 -7.84 -13.52
N ARG A 383 -13.28 -7.49 -14.78
CA ARG A 383 -14.23 -8.19 -15.65
C ARG A 383 -13.52 -9.30 -16.40
N GLY A 384 -13.95 -10.52 -16.20
CA GLY A 384 -13.43 -11.67 -16.94
C GLY A 384 -12.95 -12.79 -16.02
N SER A 385 -12.43 -13.84 -16.64
CA SER A 385 -11.87 -15.00 -15.97
C SER A 385 -10.46 -14.73 -15.43
N ALA A 386 -9.92 -15.70 -14.68
CA ALA A 386 -8.52 -15.68 -14.27
C ALA A 386 -7.56 -15.67 -15.48
N SER A 387 -7.92 -16.37 -16.56
CA SER A 387 -7.14 -16.37 -17.79
C SER A 387 -7.10 -14.98 -18.44
N ASP A 388 -8.23 -14.27 -18.47
CA ASP A 388 -8.31 -12.90 -19.01
C ASP A 388 -7.45 -11.95 -18.20
N PHE A 389 -7.47 -12.10 -16.87
CA PHE A 389 -6.64 -11.31 -15.97
C PHE A 389 -5.14 -11.56 -16.20
N LEU A 390 -4.75 -12.82 -16.34
CA LEU A 390 -3.35 -13.20 -16.66
C LEU A 390 -2.92 -12.71 -18.04
N ASN A 391 -3.81 -12.71 -19.03
CA ASN A 391 -3.53 -12.12 -20.33
C ASN A 391 -3.32 -10.59 -20.23
N LEU A 392 -4.11 -9.91 -19.39
CA LEU A 392 -3.87 -8.51 -19.11
C LEU A 392 -2.49 -8.29 -18.46
N SER A 393 -2.13 -9.08 -17.45
CA SER A 393 -0.83 -8.96 -16.78
C SER A 393 0.36 -9.20 -17.71
N LYS A 394 0.22 -10.11 -18.68
CA LYS A 394 1.23 -10.37 -19.70
C LYS A 394 1.26 -9.33 -20.82
N GLY A 395 0.35 -8.37 -20.81
CA GLY A 395 0.24 -7.35 -21.85
C GLY A 395 -0.42 -7.84 -23.14
N SER A 396 -1.00 -9.05 -23.13
CA SER A 396 -1.65 -9.68 -24.28
C SER A 396 -3.15 -9.39 -24.35
N TRP A 397 -3.63 -8.38 -23.61
CA TRP A 397 -5.03 -8.03 -23.62
C TRP A 397 -5.50 -7.61 -25.03
N ALA A 398 -6.63 -8.12 -25.43
CA ALA A 398 -7.37 -7.66 -26.61
C ALA A 398 -8.80 -7.29 -26.17
N PRO A 399 -9.43 -6.29 -26.84
CA PRO A 399 -10.83 -6.01 -26.58
C PRO A 399 -11.67 -7.26 -26.87
N ALA A 400 -12.68 -7.51 -26.06
CA ALA A 400 -13.65 -8.57 -26.36
C ALA A 400 -14.20 -8.30 -27.76
N LEU A 401 -14.06 -9.27 -28.66
CA LEU A 401 -14.75 -9.23 -29.93
C LEU A 401 -16.25 -9.27 -29.58
N VAL A 402 -16.94 -8.19 -29.89
CA VAL A 402 -18.37 -8.14 -29.75
C VAL A 402 -18.92 -8.81 -31.00
N ASP A 403 -19.39 -10.05 -30.83
CA ASP A 403 -20.18 -10.74 -31.86
C ASP A 403 -21.51 -10.03 -32.14
#